data_956ab0ed59298f2387b57906e1acb090
#
_entry.id   956ab0ed59298f2387b57906e1acb090
#
_cell.length_a   1.000
_cell.length_b   1.000
_cell.length_c   1.000
_cell.angle_alpha   90.00
_cell.angle_beta   90.00
_cell.angle_gamma   90.00
#
_symmetry.space_group_name_H-M   'P 1'
#
loop_
_entity.id
_entity.type
_entity.pdbx_description
1 polymer ?
#
loop_
_entity_poly.entity_id
_entity_poly.type
_entity_poly.pdbx_seq_one_letter_code
_entity_poly.pdbx_strand_id
1 'polypeptide(L)' 'MKVEIITPDSTIFTGDNVGLIQLPGIDGSFEVLNNHAPLISVLQKGKIKLINKGEKEEQFFDINGGVIEVLNNKVLVLAE' A
#
# COMPACT_ATOMS: atom_id res chain seq x y z
N MET A 1 2.20 8.43 7.02
CA MET A 1 0.97 7.62 7.14
C MET A 1 1.29 6.23 7.62
N LYS A 2 0.34 5.60 8.24
CA LYS A 2 0.47 4.20 8.66
C LYS A 2 0.09 3.29 7.51
N VAL A 3 0.89 2.26 7.27
CA VAL A 3 0.63 1.26 6.24
C VAL A 3 0.73 -0.13 6.83
N GLU A 4 -0.25 -0.97 6.53
CA GLU A 4 -0.21 -2.40 6.82
C GLU A 4 -0.50 -3.17 5.53
N ILE A 5 0.32 -4.17 5.25
CA ILE A 5 0.12 -5.09 4.13
C ILE A 5 0.01 -6.48 4.74
N ILE A 6 -1.15 -7.08 4.66
CA ILE A 6 -1.40 -8.39 5.28
C ILE A 6 -1.96 -9.38 4.27
N THR A 7 -1.67 -10.66 4.49
CA THR A 7 -2.28 -11.79 3.80
C THR A 7 -3.07 -12.60 4.82
N PRO A 8 -3.86 -13.61 4.38
CA PRO A 8 -4.53 -14.49 5.35
C PRO A 8 -3.59 -15.17 6.34
N ASP A 9 -2.34 -15.39 5.94
CA ASP A 9 -1.38 -16.16 6.72
C ASP A 9 -0.38 -15.32 7.50
N SER A 10 -0.16 -14.07 7.12
CA SER A 10 0.92 -13.28 7.73
C SER A 10 0.77 -11.78 7.48
N THR A 11 1.55 -11.03 8.25
CA THR A 11 1.77 -9.61 8.01
C THR A 11 3.03 -9.48 7.17
N ILE A 12 2.89 -8.91 5.96
CA ILE A 12 4.03 -8.68 5.08
C ILE A 12 4.80 -7.43 5.50
N PHE A 13 4.08 -6.38 5.88
CA PHE A 13 4.69 -5.11 6.26
C PHE A 13 3.77 -4.34 7.21
N THR A 14 4.38 -3.65 8.16
CA THR A 14 3.69 -2.64 8.97
C THR A 14 4.67 -1.51 9.27
N GLY A 15 4.21 -0.27 9.14
CA GLY A 15 5.05 0.90 9.41
C GLY A 15 4.21 2.15 9.59
N ASP A 16 4.71 3.08 10.40
CA ASP A 16 3.99 4.30 10.76
C ASP A 16 4.49 5.54 10.02
N ASN A 17 5.61 5.44 9.33
CA ASN A 17 6.30 6.61 8.77
C ASN A 17 6.43 6.53 7.25
N VAL A 18 5.41 6.01 6.60
CA VAL A 18 5.42 5.89 5.14
C VAL A 18 5.04 7.22 4.51
N GLY A 19 5.84 7.67 3.54
CA GLY A 19 5.59 8.91 2.81
C GLY A 19 4.84 8.69 1.50
N LEU A 20 5.07 7.54 0.86
CA LEU A 20 4.48 7.21 -0.42
C LEU A 20 4.30 5.70 -0.53
N ILE A 21 3.15 5.28 -1.05
CA ILE A 21 2.94 3.89 -1.46
C ILE A 21 2.33 3.88 -2.84
N GLN A 22 2.92 3.11 -3.75
CA GLN A 22 2.44 2.92 -5.11
C GLN A 22 1.90 1.49 -5.24
N LEU A 23 0.71 1.36 -5.83
CA LEU A 23 0.00 0.09 -5.85
C LEU A 23 -0.45 -0.26 -7.27
N PRO A 24 -0.48 -1.58 -7.58
CA PRO A 24 -0.95 -2.03 -8.89
C PRO A 24 -2.48 -2.12 -8.93
N GLY A 25 -3.12 -0.98 -9.15
CA GLY A 25 -4.58 -0.94 -9.29
C GLY A 25 -5.05 -1.71 -10.53
N ILE A 26 -6.28 -2.23 -10.48
CA ILE A 26 -6.82 -3.01 -11.60
C ILE A 26 -6.96 -2.16 -12.87
N ASP A 27 -7.13 -0.85 -12.70
CA ASP A 27 -7.24 0.09 -13.82
C ASP A 27 -5.92 0.86 -14.07
N GLY A 28 -4.84 0.43 -13.45
CA GLY A 28 -3.54 1.05 -13.56
C GLY A 28 -2.90 1.36 -12.23
N SER A 29 -1.61 1.61 -12.27
CA SER A 29 -0.83 1.95 -11.07
C SER A 29 -1.26 3.31 -10.52
N PHE A 30 -1.31 3.43 -9.20
CA PHE A 30 -1.61 4.70 -8.55
C PHE A 30 -0.79 4.86 -7.27
N GLU A 31 -0.67 6.11 -6.81
CA GLU A 31 0.09 6.43 -5.61
C GLU A 31 -0.80 7.01 -4.53
N VAL A 32 -0.49 6.69 -3.29
CA VAL A 32 -1.13 7.27 -2.12
C VAL A 32 -0.08 8.00 -1.30
N LEU A 33 -0.31 9.28 -1.07
CA LEU A 33 0.54 10.14 -0.25
C LEU A 33 -0.15 10.44 1.08
N ASN A 34 0.58 11.12 1.98
CA ASN A 34 0.01 11.51 3.27
C ASN A 34 -1.29 12.30 3.09
N ASN A 35 -2.25 12.01 3.94
CA ASN A 35 -3.55 12.70 3.99
C ASN A 35 -4.38 12.54 2.73
N HIS A 36 -4.21 11.41 2.05
CA HIS A 36 -5.03 11.07 0.88
C HIS A 36 -6.50 10.91 1.29
N ALA A 37 -7.40 11.33 0.41
CA ALA A 37 -8.84 11.16 0.61
C ALA A 37 -9.20 9.67 0.76
N PRO A 38 -10.31 9.35 1.45
CA PRO A 38 -10.76 7.97 1.59
C PRO A 38 -10.88 7.26 0.24
N LEU A 39 -10.44 6.01 0.19
CA LEU A 39 -10.36 5.23 -1.04
C LEU A 39 -10.53 3.75 -0.71
N ILE A 40 -11.30 3.04 -1.55
CA ILE A 40 -11.31 1.58 -1.59
C ILE A 40 -11.10 1.20 -3.05
N SER A 41 -10.15 0.30 -3.32
CA SER A 41 -9.85 -0.09 -4.70
C SER A 41 -9.39 -1.53 -4.77
N VAL A 42 -9.62 -2.15 -5.93
CA VAL A 42 -9.17 -3.51 -6.20
C VAL A 42 -7.77 -3.46 -6.82
N LEU A 43 -6.91 -4.36 -6.39
CA LEU A 43 -5.54 -4.48 -6.87
C LEU A 43 -5.37 -5.73 -7.71
N GLN A 44 -4.54 -5.62 -8.73
CA GLN A 44 -4.14 -6.77 -9.55
C GLN A 44 -2.79 -7.28 -9.10
N LYS A 45 -2.37 -8.41 -9.66
CA LYS A 45 -1.02 -8.95 -9.42
C LYS A 45 0.03 -7.92 -9.83
N GLY A 46 1.02 -7.72 -8.98
CA GLY A 46 2.09 -6.78 -9.25
C GLY A 46 2.92 -6.47 -8.02
N LYS A 47 3.66 -5.38 -8.11
CA LYS A 47 4.53 -4.94 -7.03
C LYS A 47 3.96 -3.69 -6.36
N ILE A 48 3.99 -3.69 -5.04
CA ILE A 48 3.78 -2.50 -4.22
C ILE A 48 5.15 -1.87 -4.00
N LYS A 49 5.27 -0.57 -4.27
CA LYS A 49 6.47 0.21 -3.95
C LYS A 49 6.17 1.13 -2.78
N LEU A 50 7.09 1.21 -1.84
CA LEU A 50 6.91 1.98 -0.63
C LEU A 50 8.18 2.77 -0.31
N ILE A 51 8.00 4.04 0.08
CA ILE A 51 9.10 4.91 0.49
C ILE A 51 8.71 5.54 1.82
N ASN A 52 9.57 5.38 2.83
CA ASN A 52 9.38 6.04 4.12
C ASN A 52 9.63 7.53 4.02
N LYS A 53 8.92 8.31 4.84
CA LYS A 53 9.06 9.75 4.86
C LYS A 53 10.50 10.15 5.16
N GLY A 54 11.05 11.06 4.33
CA GLY A 54 12.41 11.55 4.49
C GLY A 54 13.50 10.61 4.00
N GLU A 55 13.14 9.45 3.49
CA GLU A 55 14.09 8.49 2.93
C GLU A 55 14.00 8.46 1.42
N LYS A 56 15.04 7.92 0.77
CA LYS A 56 15.06 7.74 -0.68
C LYS A 56 14.95 6.27 -1.07
N GLU A 57 15.15 5.37 -0.10
CA GLU A 57 15.14 3.94 -0.37
C GLU A 57 13.73 3.46 -0.69
N GLU A 58 13.63 2.70 -1.79
CA GLU A 58 12.39 2.08 -2.21
C GLU A 58 12.33 0.66 -1.71
N GLN A 59 11.20 0.27 -1.12
CA GLN A 59 10.93 -1.10 -0.74
C GLN A 59 9.86 -1.66 -1.67
N PHE A 60 9.96 -2.94 -2.02
CA PHE A 60 9.04 -3.58 -2.94
C PHE A 60 8.47 -4.86 -2.33
N PHE A 61 7.18 -5.08 -2.58
CA PHE A 61 6.47 -6.27 -2.12
C PHE A 61 5.64 -6.82 -3.26
N ASP A 62 5.77 -8.12 -3.53
CA ASP A 62 4.97 -8.79 -4.56
C ASP A 62 3.63 -9.23 -3.98
N ILE A 63 2.56 -8.97 -4.71
CA ILE A 63 1.23 -9.45 -4.36
C ILE A 63 0.57 -10.11 -5.57
N ASN A 64 -0.38 -11.00 -5.30
CA ASN A 64 -1.15 -11.68 -6.36
C ASN A 64 -2.50 -11.00 -6.62
N GLY A 65 -2.71 -9.84 -6.06
CA GLY A 65 -3.96 -9.11 -6.10
C GLY A 65 -4.41 -8.77 -4.71
N GLY A 66 -5.57 -8.15 -4.57
CA GLY A 66 -6.10 -7.80 -3.27
C GLY A 66 -6.98 -6.57 -3.30
N VAL A 67 -7.13 -5.97 -2.13
CA VAL A 67 -7.94 -4.76 -1.93
C VAL A 67 -7.16 -3.79 -1.07
N ILE A 68 -7.26 -2.51 -1.38
CA ILE A 68 -6.70 -1.45 -0.55
C ILE A 68 -7.83 -0.60 0.03
N GLU A 69 -7.67 -0.22 1.29
CA GLU A 69 -8.52 0.77 1.96
C GLU A 69 -7.64 1.89 2.49
N VAL A 70 -8.01 3.13 2.19
CA VAL A 70 -7.36 4.33 2.72
C VAL A 70 -8.39 5.10 3.52
N LEU A 71 -8.10 5.37 4.79
CA LEU A 71 -8.99 6.11 5.67
C LEU A 71 -8.18 6.72 6.81
N ASN A 72 -8.40 8.02 7.06
CA ASN A 72 -7.77 8.74 8.18
C ASN A 72 -6.24 8.57 8.21
N ASN A 73 -5.60 8.77 7.06
CA ASN A 73 -4.14 8.66 6.89
C ASN A 73 -3.58 7.27 7.25
N LYS A 74 -4.41 6.25 7.09
CA LYS A 74 -4.02 4.86 7.29
C LYS A 74 -4.34 4.07 6.02
N VAL A 75 -3.38 3.27 5.58
CA VAL A 75 -3.52 2.38 4.42
C VAL A 75 -3.51 0.95 4.89
N LEU A 76 -4.54 0.21 4.51
CA LEU A 76 -4.63 -1.22 4.76
C LEU A 76 -4.70 -1.95 3.43
N VAL A 77 -3.75 -2.83 3.18
CA VAL A 77 -3.74 -3.70 2.00
C VAL A 77 -4.01 -5.13 2.44
N LEU A 78 -5.12 -5.67 1.94
CA LEU A 78 -5.47 -7.09 2.12
C LEU A 78 -5.04 -7.81 0.85
N ALA A 79 -3.86 -8.44 0.90
CA ALA A 79 -3.26 -9.07 -0.25
C ALA A 79 -3.62 -10.56 -0.34
N GLU A 80 -3.67 -11.05 -1.55
CA GLU A 80 -3.85 -12.48 -1.83
C GLU A 80 -2.51 -13.21 -1.85
#